data_58866287bb6069062d92dba05e7fe22a
#
_entry.id   58866287bb6069062d92dba05e7fe22a
#
_cell.length_a   1.000
_cell.length_b   1.000
_cell.length_c   1.000
_cell.angle_alpha   90.00
_cell.angle_beta   90.00
_cell.angle_gamma   90.00
#
_symmetry.space_group_name_H-M   'P 1'
#
loop_
_entity.id
_entity.type
_entity.pdbx_description
1 polymer ?
#
loop_
_entity_poly.entity_id
_entity_poly.type
_entity_poly.pdbx_seq_one_letter_code
_entity_poly.pdbx_strand_id
1 'polypeptide(L)' 'MPKPRKDWKALNIKIQSSVYEQLEKYCEETGLSKTVAVERILSKAFKEYEEKK' A
#
# COMPACT_ATOMS: atom_id res chain seq x y z
N MET A 1 5.37 9.70 -13.17
CA MET A 1 5.07 8.27 -13.06
C MET A 1 6.33 7.46 -12.96
N PRO A 2 6.46 6.66 -11.94
CA PRO A 2 7.67 5.85 -11.84
C PRO A 2 7.71 4.84 -12.96
N LYS A 3 8.91 4.56 -13.40
CA LYS A 3 9.06 3.58 -14.44
C LYS A 3 8.73 2.19 -13.91
N PRO A 4 8.24 1.32 -14.77
CA PRO A 4 7.87 -0.02 -14.33
C PRO A 4 9.11 -0.78 -13.84
N ARG A 5 8.89 -1.56 -12.80
CA ARG A 5 9.93 -2.40 -12.24
C ARG A 5 9.74 -3.81 -12.74
N LYS A 6 10.84 -4.49 -12.99
CA LYS A 6 10.74 -5.84 -13.50
C LYS A 6 10.26 -6.83 -12.47
N ASP A 7 10.37 -6.46 -11.19
CA ASP A 7 10.00 -7.35 -10.10
C ASP A 7 8.64 -7.03 -9.49
N TRP A 8 7.86 -6.16 -10.13
CA TRP A 8 6.54 -5.85 -9.58
C TRP A 8 5.51 -6.84 -10.09
N LYS A 9 4.48 -7.03 -9.29
CA LYS A 9 3.37 -7.90 -9.65
C LYS A 9 2.07 -7.18 -9.35
N ALA A 10 1.06 -7.43 -10.16
CA ALA A 10 -0.23 -6.81 -9.95
C ALA A 10 -0.91 -7.40 -8.73
N LEU A 11 -1.53 -6.53 -7.95
CA LEU A 11 -2.31 -6.93 -6.79
C LEU A 11 -3.75 -6.50 -7.01
N ASN A 12 -4.62 -7.46 -7.10
CA ASN A 12 -6.02 -7.22 -7.45
C ASN A 12 -6.90 -7.76 -6.34
N ILE A 13 -7.29 -6.91 -5.41
CA ILE A 13 -8.06 -7.35 -4.24
C ILE A 13 -9.23 -6.41 -4.03
N LYS A 14 -10.23 -6.92 -3.31
CA LYS A 14 -11.37 -6.12 -2.86
C LYS A 14 -11.26 -5.94 -1.36
N ILE A 15 -11.43 -4.71 -0.91
CA ILE A 15 -11.33 -4.40 0.51
C ILE A 15 -12.61 -3.70 0.95
N GLN A 16 -12.80 -3.65 2.26
CA GLN A 16 -13.97 -2.99 2.82
C GLN A 16 -13.96 -1.51 2.49
N SER A 17 -15.14 -0.95 2.36
CA SER A 17 -15.27 0.47 2.01
C SER A 17 -14.58 1.36 3.03
N SER A 18 -14.73 1.05 4.32
CA SER A 18 -14.13 1.87 5.36
C SER A 18 -12.62 1.86 5.24
N VAL A 19 -12.03 0.71 4.94
CA VAL A 19 -10.58 0.63 4.76
C VAL A 19 -10.15 1.38 3.51
N TYR A 20 -10.93 1.27 2.45
CA TYR A 20 -10.62 1.96 1.22
C TYR A 20 -10.64 3.48 1.41
N GLU A 21 -11.62 3.97 2.17
CA GLU A 21 -11.68 5.40 2.46
C GLU A 21 -10.46 5.87 3.25
N GLN A 22 -10.01 5.06 4.19
CA GLN A 22 -8.82 5.40 4.94
C GLN A 22 -7.60 5.43 4.03
N LEU A 23 -7.54 4.53 3.07
CA LEU A 23 -6.45 4.52 2.11
C LEU A 23 -6.44 5.78 1.27
N GLU A 24 -7.62 6.19 0.80
CA GLU A 24 -7.71 7.41 0.00
C GLU A 24 -7.28 8.62 0.80
N LYS A 25 -7.70 8.69 2.05
CA LYS A 25 -7.31 9.80 2.91
C LYS A 25 -5.81 9.83 3.13
N TYR A 26 -5.24 8.66 3.36
CA TYR A 26 -3.80 8.55 3.52
C TYR A 26 -3.06 9.04 2.27
N CYS A 27 -3.56 8.65 1.11
CA CYS A 27 -2.96 9.09 -0.14
C CYS A 27 -3.02 10.61 -0.30
N GLU A 28 -4.16 11.20 0.05
CA GLU A 28 -4.32 12.65 -0.07
C GLU A 28 -3.39 13.39 0.88
N GLU A 29 -3.25 12.88 2.09
CA GLU A 29 -2.42 13.55 3.08
C GLU A 29 -0.93 13.44 2.78
N THR A 30 -0.53 12.32 2.23
CA THR A 30 0.89 12.10 1.95
C THR A 30 1.28 12.44 0.53
N GLY A 31 0.30 12.62 -0.36
CA GLY A 31 0.58 12.88 -1.76
C GLY A 31 1.04 11.66 -2.53
N LEU A 32 0.88 10.48 -1.98
CA LEU A 32 1.31 9.26 -2.63
C LEU A 32 0.20 8.70 -3.51
N SER A 33 0.59 7.96 -4.54
CA SER A 33 -0.38 7.22 -5.31
C SER A 33 -0.88 6.03 -4.50
N LYS A 34 -2.01 5.45 -4.90
CA LYS A 34 -2.55 4.32 -4.18
C LYS A 34 -1.59 3.14 -4.17
N THR A 35 -0.94 2.92 -5.30
CA THR A 35 0.02 1.82 -5.39
C THR A 35 1.17 1.99 -4.40
N VAL A 36 1.76 3.17 -4.39
CA VAL A 36 2.87 3.44 -3.48
C VAL A 36 2.42 3.40 -2.04
N ALA A 37 1.24 3.97 -1.76
CA ALA A 37 0.71 3.97 -0.41
C ALA A 37 0.51 2.55 0.10
N VAL A 38 -0.07 1.69 -0.73
CA VAL A 38 -0.30 0.30 -0.33
C VAL A 38 1.04 -0.41 -0.09
N GLU A 39 2.00 -0.19 -0.96
CA GLU A 39 3.30 -0.82 -0.79
C GLU A 39 3.95 -0.41 0.53
N ARG A 40 3.87 0.86 0.85
CA ARG A 40 4.47 1.35 2.10
C ARG A 40 3.77 0.75 3.32
N ILE A 41 2.45 0.75 3.30
CA ILE A 41 1.68 0.23 4.42
C ILE A 41 1.95 -1.25 4.62
N LEU A 42 1.91 -2.01 3.53
CA LEU A 42 2.13 -3.45 3.63
C LEU A 42 3.56 -3.76 4.04
N SER A 43 4.53 -3.03 3.50
CA SER A 43 5.92 -3.27 3.87
C SER A 43 6.13 -3.06 5.35
N LYS A 44 5.55 -1.99 5.89
CA LYS A 44 5.67 -1.72 7.31
C LYS A 44 4.99 -2.81 8.14
N ALA A 45 3.82 -3.23 7.73
CA ALA A 45 3.08 -4.24 8.46
C ALA A 45 3.84 -5.56 8.47
N PHE A 46 4.41 -5.94 7.34
CA PHE A 46 5.15 -7.19 7.27
C PHE A 46 6.44 -7.13 8.06
N LYS A 47 7.08 -5.99 8.06
CA LYS A 47 8.30 -5.84 8.85
C LYS A 47 8.02 -6.01 10.33
N GLU A 48 6.94 -5.40 10.80
CA GLU A 48 6.55 -5.55 12.20
C GLU A 48 6.18 -7.00 12.52
N TYR A 49 5.51 -7.63 11.59
CA TYR A 49 5.13 -9.03 11.76
C TYR A 49 6.35 -9.92 11.92
N GLU A 50 7.37 -9.68 11.09
CA GLU A 50 8.57 -10.49 11.15
C GLU A 50 9.36 -10.25 12.42
N GLU A 51 9.33 -9.03 12.92
CA GLU A 51 10.05 -8.74 14.16
C GLU A 51 9.44 -9.45 15.36
N LYS A 52 8.16 -9.74 15.30
CA LYS A 52 7.48 -10.42 16.40
C LYS A 52 7.68 -11.93 16.41
N LYS A 53 8.23 -12.46 15.36
CA LYS A 53 8.47 -13.91 15.31
C LYS A 53 9.69 -14.32 16.18
#